data_a10a899c01b7829813a3ca32a4722527
#
_entry.id   a10a899c01b7829813a3ca32a4722527
#
_cell.length_a   1.000
_cell.length_b   1.000
_cell.length_c   1.000
_cell.angle_alpha   90.00
_cell.angle_beta   90.00
_cell.angle_gamma   90.00
#
_symmetry.space_group_name_H-M   'P 1'
#
loop_
_entity.id
_entity.type
_entity.pdbx_description
1 polymer ?
#
loop_
_entity_poly.entity_id
_entity_poly.type
_entity_poly.pdbx_seq_one_letter_code
_entity_poly.pdbx_strand_id
1 'polypeptide(L)'
;MTLFKGTFDEAIKKAREEKKDLFVDFCAEWCGPCKAMASEVFTQPEIGEYFNSRFVCVQVDVDAKENKDIVKKYNVEALPTMVFISREGKEMRRVRGGVPADALIKEAKIAAGDELSFEQLYDKYKKKKNDFDIQQQLLLEAPMFIPTQVGYDQQKWGARIESLFPEYLKNKKIENMANGADFLILTLYHRGTSKEDPIFDCIANNFDKFAEGVQKDAPGDGKETPTGRDRVAHYLISMNNSYIIQLCKRGDINYKKRLARVNGDLKNAYAGISFGSLSVLDAITLLADATYGLYRHDENTFFEKMNVYFAGKGEATELADYTQPLQDLATVYEGKMSENAYGKCIDWIAKALTYEMVVPTRVRLLMMMGDCLKNTGETAKAKQSYNQAFIASAGIENKAEMKQLQQMIQQSLQGL
;
A
#
# COMPACT_ATOMS: atom_id res chain seq x y z
N MET A 1 -8.59 2.26 -31.07
CA MET A 1 -9.71 3.23 -31.14
C MET A 1 -9.58 4.06 -32.41
N THR A 2 -10.69 4.37 -33.10
CA THR A 2 -10.69 5.17 -34.33
C THR A 2 -11.00 6.63 -33.99
N LEU A 3 -10.04 7.53 -34.28
CA LEU A 3 -10.24 8.96 -34.07
C LEU A 3 -10.93 9.59 -35.30
N PHE A 4 -11.98 10.34 -35.04
CA PHE A 4 -12.66 11.15 -36.05
C PHE A 4 -11.75 12.32 -36.49
N LYS A 5 -11.56 12.45 -37.81
CA LYS A 5 -10.77 13.54 -38.41
C LYS A 5 -11.71 14.70 -38.79
N GLY A 6 -11.76 15.69 -37.94
CA GLY A 6 -12.61 16.88 -38.12
C GLY A 6 -12.64 17.74 -36.88
N THR A 7 -13.40 18.82 -36.93
CA THR A 7 -13.62 19.74 -35.81
C THR A 7 -14.50 19.12 -34.74
N PHE A 8 -14.49 19.71 -33.56
CA PHE A 8 -15.37 19.31 -32.46
C PHE A 8 -16.86 19.40 -32.83
N ASP A 9 -17.25 20.45 -33.56
CA ASP A 9 -18.64 20.65 -34.00
C ASP A 9 -19.08 19.60 -35.02
N GLU A 10 -18.19 19.22 -35.93
CA GLU A 10 -18.43 18.10 -36.86
C GLU A 10 -18.53 16.77 -36.14
N ALA A 11 -17.71 16.54 -35.10
CA ALA A 11 -17.77 15.34 -34.27
C ALA A 11 -19.10 15.25 -33.50
N ILE A 12 -19.59 16.35 -32.93
CA ILE A 12 -20.92 16.40 -32.26
C ILE A 12 -22.07 16.13 -33.27
N LYS A 13 -21.98 16.69 -34.47
CA LYS A 13 -22.97 16.42 -35.52
C LYS A 13 -22.97 14.94 -35.88
N LYS A 14 -21.81 14.35 -36.13
CA LYS A 14 -21.65 12.93 -36.42
C LYS A 14 -22.20 12.04 -35.29
N ALA A 15 -21.93 12.41 -34.03
CA ALA A 15 -22.42 11.67 -32.87
C ALA A 15 -23.98 11.66 -32.83
N ARG A 16 -24.62 12.76 -33.16
CA ARG A 16 -26.09 12.84 -33.28
C ARG A 16 -26.64 11.96 -34.41
N GLU A 17 -25.98 11.98 -35.56
CA GLU A 17 -26.35 11.17 -36.73
C GLU A 17 -26.20 9.66 -36.42
N GLU A 18 -25.12 9.25 -35.76
CA GLU A 18 -24.87 7.84 -35.40
C GLU A 18 -25.56 7.42 -34.09
N LYS A 19 -26.25 8.32 -33.40
CA LYS A 19 -26.88 8.11 -32.08
C LYS A 19 -25.89 7.62 -31.03
N LYS A 20 -24.64 8.07 -31.14
CA LYS A 20 -23.55 7.82 -30.19
C LYS A 20 -23.28 9.08 -29.36
N ASP A 21 -22.58 8.91 -28.23
CA ASP A 21 -22.03 10.04 -27.48
C ASP A 21 -20.60 10.35 -27.94
N LEU A 22 -19.97 11.40 -27.39
CA LEU A 22 -18.60 11.75 -27.73
C LEU A 22 -17.62 11.31 -26.65
N PHE A 23 -16.46 10.87 -27.09
CA PHE A 23 -15.25 10.83 -26.30
C PHE A 23 -14.27 11.86 -26.86
N VAL A 24 -13.86 12.81 -26.03
CA VAL A 24 -12.94 13.90 -26.39
C VAL A 24 -11.65 13.77 -25.62
N ASP A 25 -10.54 13.59 -26.31
CA ASP A 25 -9.19 13.62 -25.75
C ASP A 25 -8.56 15.00 -25.96
N PHE A 26 -8.46 15.78 -24.89
CA PHE A 26 -7.77 17.06 -24.88
C PHE A 26 -6.28 16.82 -24.65
N CYS A 27 -5.45 17.18 -25.63
CA CYS A 27 -4.02 16.90 -25.66
C CYS A 27 -3.21 18.08 -26.24
N ALA A 28 -1.88 17.94 -26.24
CA ALA A 28 -0.96 18.84 -26.91
C ALA A 28 0.27 18.05 -27.43
N GLU A 29 0.99 18.56 -28.42
CA GLU A 29 2.19 17.90 -28.97
C GLU A 29 3.32 17.74 -27.95
N TRP A 30 3.46 18.64 -27.01
CA TRP A 30 4.46 18.59 -25.94
C TRP A 30 4.08 17.66 -24.76
N CYS A 31 2.85 17.17 -24.71
CA CYS A 31 2.33 16.39 -23.58
C CYS A 31 2.82 14.92 -23.65
N GLY A 32 3.83 14.57 -22.86
CA GLY A 32 4.36 13.21 -22.77
C GLY A 32 3.31 12.16 -22.37
N PRO A 33 2.54 12.36 -21.30
CA PRO A 33 1.47 11.43 -20.90
C PRO A 33 0.38 11.26 -21.97
N CYS A 34 0.07 12.29 -22.76
CA CYS A 34 -0.89 12.18 -23.88
C CYS A 34 -0.37 11.23 -24.97
N LYS A 35 0.94 11.32 -25.28
CA LYS A 35 1.59 10.40 -26.23
C LYS A 35 1.57 8.96 -25.73
N ALA A 36 1.81 8.75 -24.44
CA ALA A 36 1.70 7.42 -23.84
C ALA A 36 0.28 6.87 -23.96
N MET A 37 -0.76 7.65 -23.64
CA MET A 37 -2.16 7.26 -23.83
C MET A 37 -2.44 6.87 -25.29
N ALA A 38 -1.97 7.66 -26.24
CA ALA A 38 -2.18 7.41 -27.68
C ALA A 38 -1.50 6.14 -28.17
N SER A 39 -0.27 5.84 -27.71
CA SER A 39 0.52 4.70 -28.18
C SER A 39 0.23 3.40 -27.42
N GLU A 40 -0.08 3.46 -26.13
CA GLU A 40 -0.14 2.29 -25.25
C GLU A 40 -1.58 1.90 -24.86
N VAL A 41 -2.49 2.87 -24.77
CA VAL A 41 -3.87 2.64 -24.34
C VAL A 41 -4.84 2.64 -25.53
N PHE A 42 -4.87 3.72 -26.32
CA PHE A 42 -5.87 3.87 -27.39
C PHE A 42 -5.67 2.88 -28.55
N THR A 43 -4.50 2.23 -28.64
CA THR A 43 -4.19 1.19 -29.62
C THR A 43 -4.67 -0.19 -29.23
N GLN A 44 -5.04 -0.41 -27.96
CA GLN A 44 -5.47 -1.73 -27.51
C GLN A 44 -6.80 -2.14 -28.18
N PRO A 45 -6.94 -3.40 -28.61
CA PRO A 45 -8.13 -3.87 -29.31
C PRO A 45 -9.42 -3.66 -28.54
N GLU A 46 -9.44 -3.97 -27.27
CA GLU A 46 -10.58 -3.83 -26.35
C GLU A 46 -11.07 -2.37 -26.20
N ILE A 47 -10.12 -1.42 -26.15
CA ILE A 47 -10.45 0.02 -26.18
C ILE A 47 -11.11 0.35 -27.51
N GLY A 48 -10.52 -0.10 -28.62
CA GLY A 48 -11.06 0.15 -29.97
C GLY A 48 -12.47 -0.38 -30.14
N GLU A 49 -12.71 -1.63 -29.74
CA GLU A 49 -14.02 -2.28 -29.86
C GLU A 49 -15.08 -1.56 -29.05
N TYR A 50 -14.82 -1.29 -27.77
CA TYR A 50 -15.81 -0.64 -26.91
C TYR A 50 -16.07 0.81 -27.32
N PHE A 51 -15.02 1.62 -27.49
CA PHE A 51 -15.15 3.05 -27.78
C PHE A 51 -15.79 3.30 -29.15
N ASN A 52 -15.36 2.58 -30.21
CA ASN A 52 -15.95 2.75 -31.54
C ASN A 52 -17.43 2.33 -31.58
N SER A 53 -17.87 1.41 -30.71
CA SER A 53 -19.27 1.00 -30.65
C SER A 53 -20.16 2.02 -29.98
N ARG A 54 -19.65 2.76 -28.98
CA ARG A 54 -20.42 3.65 -28.09
C ARG A 54 -20.23 5.14 -28.35
N PHE A 55 -19.06 5.53 -28.83
CA PHE A 55 -18.66 6.92 -28.94
C PHE A 55 -18.15 7.28 -30.32
N VAL A 56 -18.33 8.54 -30.71
CA VAL A 56 -17.51 9.21 -31.70
C VAL A 56 -16.31 9.77 -30.95
N CYS A 57 -15.09 9.30 -31.27
CA CYS A 57 -13.88 9.68 -30.58
C CYS A 57 -13.17 10.79 -31.35
N VAL A 58 -12.87 11.92 -30.69
CA VAL A 58 -12.17 13.04 -31.30
C VAL A 58 -11.03 13.52 -30.39
N GLN A 59 -9.94 13.94 -31.02
CA GLN A 59 -8.81 14.54 -30.32
C GLN A 59 -8.84 16.06 -30.55
N VAL A 60 -8.61 16.83 -29.49
CA VAL A 60 -8.63 18.30 -29.49
C VAL A 60 -7.28 18.79 -29.00
N ASP A 61 -6.51 19.41 -29.90
CA ASP A 61 -5.27 20.08 -29.52
C ASP A 61 -5.61 21.39 -28.80
N VAL A 62 -5.16 21.51 -27.52
CA VAL A 62 -5.48 22.69 -26.69
C VAL A 62 -4.71 23.94 -27.11
N ASP A 63 -3.61 23.80 -27.85
CA ASP A 63 -2.80 24.92 -28.33
C ASP A 63 -3.34 25.54 -29.62
N ALA A 64 -4.20 24.81 -30.34
CA ALA A 64 -4.82 25.29 -31.56
C ALA A 64 -5.79 26.45 -31.27
N LYS A 65 -5.66 27.55 -32.03
CA LYS A 65 -6.42 28.78 -31.81
C LYS A 65 -7.92 28.58 -31.90
N GLU A 66 -8.35 27.73 -32.82
CA GLU A 66 -9.74 27.34 -33.08
C GLU A 66 -10.39 26.56 -31.93
N ASN A 67 -9.57 25.91 -31.07
CA ASN A 67 -10.05 25.08 -29.96
C ASN A 67 -10.19 25.84 -28.63
N LYS A 68 -9.79 27.12 -28.54
CA LYS A 68 -9.77 27.88 -27.30
C LYS A 68 -11.12 27.94 -26.58
N ASP A 69 -12.20 28.13 -27.33
CA ASP A 69 -13.55 28.24 -26.76
C ASP A 69 -14.02 26.90 -26.18
N ILE A 70 -13.67 25.79 -26.80
CA ILE A 70 -14.00 24.44 -26.34
C ILE A 70 -13.17 24.08 -25.11
N VAL A 71 -11.86 24.36 -25.12
CA VAL A 71 -10.96 24.18 -23.98
C VAL A 71 -11.47 24.94 -22.76
N LYS A 72 -11.89 26.20 -22.96
CA LYS A 72 -12.50 27.01 -21.90
C LYS A 72 -13.85 26.47 -21.45
N LYS A 73 -14.73 26.09 -22.40
CA LYS A 73 -16.07 25.55 -22.11
C LYS A 73 -15.99 24.31 -21.21
N TYR A 74 -15.05 23.42 -21.47
CA TYR A 74 -14.88 22.19 -20.66
C TYR A 74 -13.84 22.34 -19.55
N ASN A 75 -13.38 23.56 -19.23
CA ASN A 75 -12.46 23.87 -18.14
C ASN A 75 -11.27 22.89 -18.07
N VAL A 76 -10.50 22.82 -19.19
CA VAL A 76 -9.33 21.94 -19.28
C VAL A 76 -8.13 22.62 -18.65
N GLU A 77 -7.72 22.16 -17.46
CA GLU A 77 -6.64 22.75 -16.64
C GLU A 77 -5.36 21.91 -16.66
N ALA A 78 -5.43 20.66 -17.06
CA ALA A 78 -4.32 19.71 -17.09
C ALA A 78 -4.43 18.76 -18.27
N LEU A 79 -3.31 18.15 -18.68
CA LEU A 79 -3.25 17.20 -19.81
C LEU A 79 -2.63 15.85 -19.41
N PRO A 80 -3.13 14.74 -19.99
CA PRO A 80 -4.34 14.66 -20.78
C PRO A 80 -5.60 14.88 -19.95
N THR A 81 -6.64 15.45 -20.55
CA THR A 81 -8.00 15.45 -19.99
C THR A 81 -8.93 14.78 -21.01
N MET A 82 -9.54 13.67 -20.63
CA MET A 82 -10.48 12.93 -21.44
C MET A 82 -11.90 13.19 -20.92
N VAL A 83 -12.81 13.58 -21.81
CA VAL A 83 -14.19 13.95 -21.44
C VAL A 83 -15.18 13.15 -22.25
N PHE A 84 -16.10 12.49 -21.57
CA PHE A 84 -17.27 11.87 -22.15
C PHE A 84 -18.41 12.89 -22.19
N ILE A 85 -18.95 13.13 -23.36
CA ILE A 85 -19.92 14.19 -23.62
C ILE A 85 -21.13 13.58 -24.30
N SER A 86 -22.34 13.87 -23.83
CA SER A 86 -23.54 13.41 -24.51
C SER A 86 -23.70 14.07 -25.89
N ARG A 87 -24.41 13.43 -26.79
CA ARG A 87 -24.72 13.96 -28.12
C ARG A 87 -25.43 15.32 -28.08
N GLU A 88 -25.97 15.71 -26.93
CA GLU A 88 -26.56 17.05 -26.68
C GLU A 88 -25.49 18.06 -26.22
N GLY A 89 -24.27 17.67 -25.97
CA GLY A 89 -23.14 18.52 -25.58
C GLY A 89 -23.01 18.72 -24.06
N LYS A 90 -23.63 17.85 -23.26
CA LYS A 90 -23.49 17.84 -21.79
C LYS A 90 -22.34 16.93 -21.38
N GLU A 91 -21.46 17.41 -20.52
CA GLU A 91 -20.44 16.56 -19.89
C GLU A 91 -21.09 15.48 -19.03
N MET A 92 -20.75 14.24 -19.27
CA MET A 92 -21.23 13.07 -18.52
C MET A 92 -20.17 12.57 -17.53
N ARG A 93 -18.90 12.53 -17.96
CA ARG A 93 -17.80 12.02 -17.17
C ARG A 93 -16.48 12.64 -17.62
N ARG A 94 -15.49 12.65 -16.70
CA ARG A 94 -14.16 13.21 -16.97
C ARG A 94 -13.07 12.35 -16.33
N VAL A 95 -11.99 12.16 -17.07
CA VAL A 95 -10.76 11.53 -16.60
C VAL A 95 -9.62 12.53 -16.75
N ARG A 96 -8.85 12.74 -15.70
CA ARG A 96 -7.67 13.62 -15.71
C ARG A 96 -6.40 12.80 -15.56
N GLY A 97 -5.40 13.10 -16.38
CA GLY A 97 -4.14 12.36 -16.41
C GLY A 97 -4.20 11.07 -17.21
N GLY A 98 -3.05 10.43 -17.38
CA GLY A 98 -2.96 9.10 -18.00
C GLY A 98 -3.49 8.02 -17.06
N VAL A 99 -4.26 7.07 -17.61
CA VAL A 99 -4.83 5.94 -16.88
C VAL A 99 -4.61 4.63 -17.66
N PRO A 100 -4.54 3.46 -17.02
CA PRO A 100 -4.49 2.19 -17.72
C PRO A 100 -5.81 1.88 -18.46
N ALA A 101 -5.74 0.95 -19.41
CA ALA A 101 -6.86 0.65 -20.32
C ALA A 101 -8.14 0.20 -19.60
N ASP A 102 -8.00 -0.69 -18.63
CA ASP A 102 -9.11 -1.20 -17.81
C ASP A 102 -9.84 -0.08 -17.05
N ALA A 103 -9.10 0.86 -16.49
CA ALA A 103 -9.67 2.04 -15.83
C ALA A 103 -10.41 2.93 -16.84
N LEU A 104 -9.85 3.16 -18.03
CA LEU A 104 -10.51 3.96 -19.07
C LEU A 104 -11.78 3.30 -19.59
N ILE A 105 -11.78 1.97 -19.80
CA ILE A 105 -12.99 1.22 -20.18
C ILE A 105 -14.07 1.32 -19.10
N LYS A 106 -13.70 1.22 -17.84
CA LYS A 106 -14.65 1.39 -16.72
C LYS A 106 -15.31 2.75 -16.75
N GLU A 107 -14.53 3.82 -16.92
CA GLU A 107 -15.06 5.18 -17.03
C GLU A 107 -15.98 5.36 -18.26
N ALA A 108 -15.62 4.75 -19.38
CA ALA A 108 -16.43 4.74 -20.59
C ALA A 108 -17.77 4.00 -20.39
N LYS A 109 -17.75 2.85 -19.72
CA LYS A 109 -18.96 2.09 -19.40
C LYS A 109 -19.89 2.86 -18.45
N ILE A 110 -19.32 3.54 -17.45
CA ILE A 110 -20.08 4.40 -16.55
C ILE A 110 -20.71 5.56 -17.34
N ALA A 111 -19.95 6.20 -18.23
CA ALA A 111 -20.46 7.27 -19.08
C ALA A 111 -21.58 6.80 -20.01
N ALA A 112 -21.46 5.62 -20.59
CA ALA A 112 -22.47 5.01 -21.45
C ALA A 112 -23.70 4.47 -20.69
N GLY A 113 -23.65 4.41 -19.35
CA GLY A 113 -24.70 3.82 -18.51
C GLY A 113 -24.72 2.30 -18.46
N ASP A 114 -23.67 1.65 -18.94
CA ASP A 114 -23.52 0.17 -18.90
C ASP A 114 -23.05 -0.31 -17.53
N GLU A 115 -22.35 0.54 -16.77
CA GLU A 115 -21.97 0.32 -15.39
C GLU A 115 -22.40 1.50 -14.50
N LEU A 116 -22.56 1.23 -13.21
CA LEU A 116 -22.88 2.26 -12.22
C LEU A 116 -21.60 2.94 -11.72
N SER A 117 -21.63 4.25 -11.49
CA SER A 117 -20.60 4.90 -10.71
C SER A 117 -20.63 4.44 -9.24
N PHE A 118 -19.54 4.64 -8.50
CA PHE A 118 -19.49 4.27 -7.10
C PHE A 118 -20.61 4.92 -6.27
N GLU A 119 -20.91 6.20 -6.55
CA GLU A 119 -21.99 6.94 -5.90
C GLU A 119 -23.38 6.37 -6.26
N GLN A 120 -23.60 6.01 -7.52
CA GLN A 120 -24.85 5.38 -7.98
C GLN A 120 -24.99 3.98 -7.37
N LEU A 121 -23.90 3.22 -7.27
CA LEU A 121 -23.87 1.93 -6.61
C LEU A 121 -24.23 2.05 -5.12
N TYR A 122 -23.69 3.08 -4.44
CA TYR A 122 -24.04 3.36 -3.04
C TYR A 122 -25.51 3.80 -2.90
N ASP A 123 -26.05 4.58 -3.83
CA ASP A 123 -27.48 4.94 -3.83
C ASP A 123 -28.38 3.72 -4.04
N LYS A 124 -27.94 2.75 -4.84
CA LYS A 124 -28.62 1.46 -4.99
C LYS A 124 -28.55 0.63 -3.71
N TYR A 125 -27.39 0.61 -3.03
CA TYR A 125 -27.22 -0.02 -1.71
C TYR A 125 -28.19 0.57 -0.68
N LYS A 126 -28.34 1.88 -0.59
CA LYS A 126 -29.29 2.50 0.36
C LYS A 126 -30.73 1.99 0.21
N LYS A 127 -31.12 1.63 -1.01
CA LYS A 127 -32.45 1.08 -1.33
C LYS A 127 -32.54 -0.42 -1.08
N LYS A 128 -31.42 -1.14 -1.15
CA LYS A 128 -31.31 -2.60 -1.02
C LYS A 128 -30.14 -2.97 -0.10
N LYS A 129 -30.27 -2.64 1.18
CA LYS A 129 -29.18 -2.82 2.17
C LYS A 129 -28.69 -4.26 2.34
N ASN A 130 -29.52 -5.24 2.05
CA ASN A 130 -29.21 -6.68 2.21
C ASN A 130 -28.71 -7.33 0.90
N ASP A 131 -28.41 -6.56 -0.13
CA ASP A 131 -27.89 -7.06 -1.40
C ASP A 131 -26.35 -7.25 -1.28
N PHE A 132 -25.91 -8.49 -1.12
CA PHE A 132 -24.51 -8.83 -0.89
C PHE A 132 -23.59 -8.47 -2.06
N ASP A 133 -24.08 -8.59 -3.29
CA ASP A 133 -23.28 -8.29 -4.47
C ASP A 133 -22.95 -6.80 -4.50
N ILE A 134 -23.92 -5.95 -4.16
CA ILE A 134 -23.72 -4.50 -4.07
C ILE A 134 -22.77 -4.15 -2.91
N GLN A 135 -22.92 -4.79 -1.75
CA GLN A 135 -22.05 -4.59 -0.60
C GLN A 135 -20.61 -4.99 -0.93
N GLN A 136 -20.43 -6.16 -1.54
CA GLN A 136 -19.12 -6.70 -1.94
C GLN A 136 -18.45 -5.75 -2.93
N GLN A 137 -19.18 -5.32 -3.97
CA GLN A 137 -18.64 -4.42 -4.99
C GLN A 137 -18.21 -3.08 -4.38
N LEU A 138 -19.02 -2.48 -3.49
CA LEU A 138 -18.66 -1.25 -2.78
C LEU A 138 -17.40 -1.40 -1.94
N LEU A 139 -17.27 -2.51 -1.20
CA LEU A 139 -16.09 -2.78 -0.37
C LEU A 139 -14.84 -2.99 -1.22
N LEU A 140 -14.95 -3.64 -2.37
CA LEU A 140 -13.81 -3.88 -3.28
C LEU A 140 -13.39 -2.62 -4.04
N GLU A 141 -14.31 -1.74 -4.42
CA GLU A 141 -14.01 -0.54 -5.20
C GLU A 141 -13.60 0.66 -4.34
N ALA A 142 -14.00 0.70 -3.07
CA ALA A 142 -13.73 1.84 -2.19
C ALA A 142 -12.24 2.21 -2.03
N PRO A 143 -11.27 1.27 -1.97
CA PRO A 143 -9.85 1.60 -1.89
C PRO A 143 -9.33 2.41 -3.09
N MET A 144 -9.94 2.25 -4.27
CA MET A 144 -9.59 3.02 -5.46
C MET A 144 -10.36 4.33 -5.55
N PHE A 145 -11.61 4.35 -5.07
CA PHE A 145 -12.48 5.52 -5.14
C PHE A 145 -12.18 6.57 -4.07
N ILE A 146 -12.02 6.16 -2.79
CA ILE A 146 -11.86 7.11 -1.68
C ILE A 146 -10.65 8.04 -1.85
N PRO A 147 -9.46 7.58 -2.29
CA PRO A 147 -8.31 8.46 -2.50
C PRO A 147 -8.50 9.52 -3.60
N THR A 148 -9.45 9.33 -4.52
CA THR A 148 -9.77 10.33 -5.54
C THR A 148 -10.61 11.49 -5.00
N GLN A 149 -11.17 11.32 -3.81
CA GLN A 149 -11.98 12.33 -3.12
C GLN A 149 -11.09 13.24 -2.28
N VAL A 150 -11.53 14.46 -2.02
CA VAL A 150 -10.75 15.45 -1.27
C VAL A 150 -11.51 16.00 -0.05
N GLY A 151 -10.79 16.33 1.00
CA GLY A 151 -11.33 17.01 2.17
C GLY A 151 -12.49 16.26 2.85
N TYR A 152 -13.60 16.95 3.03
CA TYR A 152 -14.79 16.41 3.71
C TYR A 152 -15.40 15.19 3.00
N ASP A 153 -15.41 15.18 1.68
CA ASP A 153 -16.00 14.06 0.93
C ASP A 153 -15.17 12.77 1.08
N GLN A 154 -13.85 12.87 1.15
CA GLN A 154 -12.99 11.72 1.44
C GLN A 154 -13.30 11.11 2.81
N GLN A 155 -13.38 11.95 3.85
CA GLN A 155 -13.71 11.50 5.21
C GLN A 155 -15.11 10.87 5.28
N LYS A 156 -16.09 11.50 4.65
CA LYS A 156 -17.47 11.03 4.59
C LYS A 156 -17.59 9.67 3.90
N TRP A 157 -16.89 9.46 2.78
CA TRP A 157 -16.89 8.18 2.09
C TRP A 157 -16.14 7.11 2.89
N GLY A 158 -15.02 7.45 3.52
CA GLY A 158 -14.31 6.55 4.44
C GLY A 158 -15.24 6.03 5.53
N ALA A 159 -15.92 6.91 6.27
CA ALA A 159 -16.84 6.53 7.34
C ALA A 159 -18.02 5.67 6.85
N ARG A 160 -18.57 5.96 5.65
CA ARG A 160 -19.65 5.16 5.06
C ARG A 160 -19.21 3.73 4.76
N ILE A 161 -18.01 3.56 4.23
CA ILE A 161 -17.49 2.25 3.87
C ILE A 161 -17.01 1.49 5.11
N GLU A 162 -16.43 2.16 6.09
CA GLU A 162 -16.10 1.54 7.39
C GLU A 162 -17.34 0.97 8.08
N SER A 163 -18.49 1.65 7.99
CA SER A 163 -19.75 1.16 8.55
C SER A 163 -20.38 0.01 7.74
N LEU A 164 -20.01 -0.13 6.46
CA LEU A 164 -20.54 -1.18 5.59
C LEU A 164 -19.95 -2.56 5.90
N PHE A 165 -18.68 -2.63 6.29
CA PHE A 165 -18.01 -3.92 6.56
C PHE A 165 -18.67 -4.74 7.68
N PRO A 166 -19.00 -4.19 8.87
CA PRO A 166 -19.76 -4.91 9.88
C PRO A 166 -21.16 -5.39 9.40
N GLU A 167 -21.86 -4.58 8.58
CA GLU A 167 -23.14 -4.97 8.00
C GLU A 167 -22.98 -6.15 7.01
N TYR A 168 -21.88 -6.15 6.22
CA TYR A 168 -21.55 -7.26 5.33
C TYR A 168 -21.32 -8.56 6.09
N LEU A 169 -20.57 -8.50 7.21
CA LEU A 169 -20.29 -9.66 8.06
C LEU A 169 -21.51 -10.16 8.84
N LYS A 170 -22.48 -9.30 9.13
CA LYS A 170 -23.64 -9.63 9.95
C LYS A 170 -24.48 -10.76 9.38
N ASN A 171 -24.60 -10.85 8.07
CA ASN A 171 -25.45 -11.80 7.38
C ASN A 171 -24.67 -12.84 6.57
N LYS A 172 -23.35 -12.70 6.44
CA LYS A 172 -22.49 -13.64 5.71
C LYS A 172 -21.61 -14.42 6.68
N LYS A 173 -21.82 -15.73 6.76
CA LYS A 173 -20.98 -16.59 7.59
C LYS A 173 -19.55 -16.58 7.07
N ILE A 174 -18.59 -16.43 7.97
CA ILE A 174 -17.16 -16.31 7.64
C ILE A 174 -16.67 -17.56 6.88
N GLU A 175 -17.17 -18.75 7.23
CA GLU A 175 -16.83 -20.01 6.57
C GLU A 175 -17.21 -20.04 5.07
N ASN A 176 -18.13 -19.17 4.65
CA ASN A 176 -18.54 -18.99 3.26
C ASN A 176 -17.77 -17.90 2.52
N MET A 177 -16.83 -17.25 3.22
CA MET A 177 -15.96 -16.22 2.65
C MET A 177 -14.62 -16.76 2.12
N ALA A 178 -14.49 -18.08 2.01
CA ALA A 178 -13.33 -18.76 1.46
C ALA A 178 -13.30 -18.67 -0.09
N ASN A 179 -13.17 -17.46 -0.60
CA ASN A 179 -13.03 -17.12 -2.01
C ASN A 179 -12.19 -15.83 -2.15
N GLY A 180 -11.71 -15.53 -3.35
CA GLY A 180 -10.78 -14.44 -3.59
C GLY A 180 -11.35 -13.06 -3.24
N ALA A 181 -12.58 -12.76 -3.62
CA ALA A 181 -13.21 -11.45 -3.41
C ALA A 181 -13.47 -11.19 -1.91
N ASP A 182 -14.06 -12.16 -1.21
CA ASP A 182 -14.33 -12.02 0.22
C ASP A 182 -13.05 -11.99 1.05
N PHE A 183 -12.07 -12.83 0.71
CA PHE A 183 -10.79 -12.82 1.39
C PHE A 183 -10.06 -11.48 1.22
N LEU A 184 -10.13 -10.88 0.03
CA LEU A 184 -9.59 -9.52 -0.19
C LEU A 184 -10.30 -8.50 0.70
N ILE A 185 -11.62 -8.56 0.84
CA ILE A 185 -12.38 -7.69 1.76
C ILE A 185 -11.91 -7.88 3.20
N LEU A 186 -11.72 -9.13 3.65
CA LEU A 186 -11.18 -9.40 4.99
C LEU A 186 -9.79 -8.77 5.17
N THR A 187 -8.91 -8.88 4.20
CA THR A 187 -7.56 -8.26 4.29
C THR A 187 -7.61 -6.73 4.29
N LEU A 188 -8.56 -6.11 3.60
CA LEU A 188 -8.70 -4.66 3.51
C LEU A 188 -9.31 -4.04 4.78
N TYR A 189 -10.29 -4.70 5.39
CA TYR A 189 -11.12 -4.07 6.44
C TYR A 189 -11.02 -4.72 7.81
N HIS A 190 -10.61 -5.97 7.91
CA HIS A 190 -10.44 -6.60 9.20
C HIS A 190 -9.16 -6.10 9.86
N ARG A 191 -9.33 -5.37 10.95
CA ARG A 191 -8.24 -4.80 11.77
C ARG A 191 -8.05 -5.55 13.08
N GLY A 192 -8.57 -6.79 13.14
CA GLY A 192 -8.64 -7.58 14.35
C GLY A 192 -7.27 -7.82 14.97
N THR A 193 -7.18 -7.54 16.25
CA THR A 193 -6.07 -7.89 17.12
C THR A 193 -6.63 -7.93 18.54
N SER A 194 -7.69 -8.71 18.73
CA SER A 194 -8.30 -8.92 20.03
C SER A 194 -8.00 -10.32 20.58
N LYS A 195 -8.25 -10.50 21.86
CA LYS A 195 -8.10 -11.81 22.51
C LYS A 195 -9.00 -12.85 21.83
N GLU A 196 -10.20 -12.44 21.47
CA GLU A 196 -11.20 -13.24 20.74
C GLU A 196 -11.43 -12.57 19.39
N ASP A 197 -11.06 -13.25 18.33
CA ASP A 197 -11.17 -12.79 16.97
C ASP A 197 -11.79 -13.88 16.10
N PRO A 198 -13.14 -13.91 16.00
CA PRO A 198 -13.85 -14.98 15.29
C PRO A 198 -13.46 -15.08 13.81
N ILE A 199 -13.10 -13.97 13.18
CA ILE A 199 -12.67 -13.98 11.77
C ILE A 199 -11.33 -14.68 11.64
N PHE A 200 -10.36 -14.24 12.43
CA PHE A 200 -9.04 -14.83 12.46
C PHE A 200 -9.11 -16.34 12.82
N ASP A 201 -9.85 -16.68 13.86
CA ASP A 201 -9.98 -18.06 14.33
C ASP A 201 -10.66 -18.95 13.29
N CYS A 202 -11.67 -18.45 12.60
CA CYS A 202 -12.33 -19.19 11.51
C CYS A 202 -11.36 -19.46 10.35
N ILE A 203 -10.56 -18.46 9.92
CA ILE A 203 -9.59 -18.61 8.84
C ILE A 203 -8.49 -19.59 9.25
N ALA A 204 -7.95 -19.47 10.47
CA ALA A 204 -6.91 -20.35 10.98
C ALA A 204 -7.37 -21.83 11.02
N ASN A 205 -8.59 -22.09 11.52
CA ASN A 205 -9.17 -23.43 11.60
C ASN A 205 -9.58 -24.00 10.24
N ASN A 206 -9.75 -23.17 9.21
CA ASN A 206 -10.15 -23.57 7.86
C ASN A 206 -9.09 -23.16 6.82
N PHE A 207 -7.82 -23.18 7.21
CA PHE A 207 -6.69 -22.66 6.41
C PHE A 207 -6.69 -23.18 4.97
N ASP A 208 -6.76 -24.51 4.79
CA ASP A 208 -6.68 -25.12 3.46
C ASP A 208 -7.89 -24.75 2.59
N LYS A 209 -9.09 -24.70 3.16
CA LYS A 209 -10.31 -24.26 2.46
C LYS A 209 -10.17 -22.82 1.94
N PHE A 210 -9.64 -21.90 2.76
CA PHE A 210 -9.40 -20.52 2.34
C PHE A 210 -8.30 -20.44 1.29
N ALA A 211 -7.20 -21.18 1.46
CA ALA A 211 -6.09 -21.22 0.52
C ALA A 211 -6.54 -21.70 -0.88
N GLU A 212 -7.33 -22.79 -0.94
CA GLU A 212 -7.88 -23.33 -2.19
C GLU A 212 -8.85 -22.36 -2.86
N GLY A 213 -9.78 -21.76 -2.09
CA GLY A 213 -10.75 -20.81 -2.62
C GLY A 213 -10.09 -19.54 -3.17
N VAL A 214 -9.10 -18.98 -2.45
CA VAL A 214 -8.32 -17.83 -2.91
C VAL A 214 -7.51 -18.16 -4.15
N GLN A 215 -6.88 -19.35 -4.20
CA GLN A 215 -6.10 -19.80 -5.36
C GLN A 215 -6.98 -19.97 -6.61
N LYS A 216 -8.20 -20.48 -6.44
CA LYS A 216 -9.15 -20.70 -7.54
C LYS A 216 -9.55 -19.40 -8.24
N ASP A 217 -9.85 -18.37 -7.45
CA ASP A 217 -10.35 -17.09 -7.98
C ASP A 217 -9.23 -16.14 -8.44
N ALA A 218 -8.07 -16.26 -7.82
CA ALA A 218 -6.89 -15.45 -8.13
C ALA A 218 -5.64 -16.34 -8.13
N PRO A 219 -5.41 -17.11 -9.22
CA PRO A 219 -4.29 -18.04 -9.30
C PRO A 219 -2.94 -17.32 -9.14
N GLY A 220 -2.06 -17.90 -8.32
CA GLY A 220 -0.67 -17.50 -8.19
C GLY A 220 0.24 -18.69 -8.49
N ASP A 221 1.44 -18.43 -9.00
CA ASP A 221 2.43 -19.43 -9.41
C ASP A 221 3.49 -19.74 -8.33
N GLY A 222 3.49 -18.97 -7.24
CA GLY A 222 4.46 -19.08 -6.14
C GLY A 222 5.86 -18.55 -6.48
N LYS A 223 6.04 -17.96 -7.65
CA LYS A 223 7.31 -17.35 -8.10
C LYS A 223 7.19 -15.85 -8.26
N GLU A 224 6.42 -15.42 -9.26
CA GLU A 224 6.17 -14.00 -9.51
C GLU A 224 4.92 -13.51 -8.75
N THR A 225 3.94 -14.39 -8.56
CA THR A 225 2.69 -14.07 -7.86
C THR A 225 2.44 -15.03 -6.69
N PRO A 226 2.09 -14.54 -5.48
CA PRO A 226 1.79 -15.39 -4.33
C PRO A 226 0.64 -16.35 -4.60
N THR A 227 0.77 -17.60 -4.18
CA THR A 227 -0.32 -18.57 -4.21
C THR A 227 -1.44 -18.20 -3.23
N GLY A 228 -2.61 -18.85 -3.34
CA GLY A 228 -3.67 -18.69 -2.35
C GLY A 228 -3.20 -19.06 -0.93
N ARG A 229 -2.36 -20.11 -0.82
CA ARG A 229 -1.76 -20.52 0.45
C ARG A 229 -0.85 -19.42 1.02
N ASP A 230 0.01 -18.81 0.20
CA ASP A 230 0.92 -17.74 0.63
C ASP A 230 0.14 -16.51 1.13
N ARG A 231 -0.93 -16.15 0.46
CA ARG A 231 -1.78 -15.00 0.84
C ARG A 231 -2.48 -15.23 2.18
N VAL A 232 -3.07 -16.40 2.37
CA VAL A 232 -3.75 -16.75 3.64
C VAL A 232 -2.74 -16.89 4.77
N ALA A 233 -1.58 -17.50 4.50
CA ALA A 233 -0.48 -17.60 5.46
C ALA A 233 0.01 -16.22 5.87
N HIS A 234 0.31 -15.33 4.91
CA HIS A 234 0.75 -13.97 5.16
C HIS A 234 -0.23 -13.19 6.05
N TYR A 235 -1.53 -13.27 5.74
CA TYR A 235 -2.56 -12.63 6.55
C TYR A 235 -2.54 -13.12 8.00
N LEU A 236 -2.56 -14.44 8.24
CA LEU A 236 -2.58 -15.02 9.57
C LEU A 236 -1.30 -14.72 10.35
N ILE A 237 -0.13 -14.82 9.71
CA ILE A 237 1.18 -14.53 10.31
C ILE A 237 1.26 -13.05 10.71
N SER A 238 0.91 -12.15 9.78
CA SER A 238 0.94 -10.71 10.02
C SER A 238 0.04 -10.32 11.20
N MET A 239 -1.19 -10.81 11.22
CA MET A 239 -2.15 -10.56 12.30
C MET A 239 -1.68 -11.12 13.63
N ASN A 240 -1.18 -12.36 13.65
CA ASN A 240 -0.70 -13.01 14.87
C ASN A 240 0.53 -12.29 15.46
N ASN A 241 1.52 -12.01 14.63
CA ASN A 241 2.75 -11.34 15.05
C ASN A 241 2.47 -9.90 15.53
N SER A 242 1.63 -9.16 14.81
CA SER A 242 1.23 -7.82 15.22
C SER A 242 0.54 -7.83 16.59
N TYR A 243 -0.31 -8.81 16.86
CA TYR A 243 -0.97 -8.93 18.16
C TYR A 243 -0.01 -9.31 19.27
N ILE A 244 0.92 -10.25 19.04
CA ILE A 244 1.99 -10.59 19.99
C ILE A 244 2.78 -9.33 20.36
N ILE A 245 3.24 -8.55 19.37
CA ILE A 245 3.99 -7.32 19.59
C ILE A 245 3.17 -6.29 20.38
N GLN A 246 1.89 -6.12 20.10
CA GLN A 246 1.01 -5.21 20.86
C GLN A 246 0.88 -5.64 22.32
N LEU A 247 0.73 -6.94 22.60
CA LEU A 247 0.69 -7.46 23.95
C LEU A 247 2.03 -7.19 24.68
N CYS A 248 3.15 -7.42 24.00
CA CYS A 248 4.48 -7.14 24.54
C CYS A 248 4.64 -5.65 24.89
N LYS A 249 4.27 -4.75 23.97
CA LYS A 249 4.33 -3.30 24.19
C LYS A 249 3.50 -2.84 25.39
N ARG A 250 2.30 -3.42 25.59
CA ARG A 250 1.42 -3.13 26.73
C ARG A 250 1.83 -3.80 28.04
N GLY A 251 2.78 -4.74 28.03
CA GLY A 251 3.15 -5.50 29.20
C GLY A 251 2.22 -6.66 29.54
N ASP A 252 1.44 -7.08 28.58
CA ASP A 252 0.52 -8.19 28.81
C ASP A 252 1.26 -9.52 28.59
N ILE A 253 1.47 -10.27 29.67
CA ILE A 253 2.14 -11.58 29.66
C ILE A 253 1.38 -12.64 28.85
N ASN A 254 0.13 -12.39 28.46
CA ASN A 254 -0.65 -13.29 27.63
C ASN A 254 -0.08 -13.42 26.19
N TYR A 255 0.92 -12.59 25.79
CA TYR A 255 1.65 -12.85 24.54
C TYR A 255 2.21 -14.28 24.50
N LYS A 256 2.61 -14.86 25.64
CA LYS A 256 3.10 -16.26 25.74
C LYS A 256 2.02 -17.28 25.34
N LYS A 257 0.76 -17.04 25.70
CA LYS A 257 -0.36 -17.89 25.24
C LYS A 257 -0.59 -17.76 23.74
N ARG A 258 -0.39 -16.56 23.20
CA ARG A 258 -0.52 -16.33 21.76
C ARG A 258 0.58 -17.01 20.95
N LEU A 259 1.81 -17.07 21.47
CA LEU A 259 2.92 -17.82 20.88
C LEU A 259 2.61 -19.30 20.67
N ALA A 260 1.86 -19.94 21.58
CA ALA A 260 1.50 -21.36 21.48
C ALA A 260 0.73 -21.68 20.20
N ARG A 261 0.02 -20.70 19.60
CA ARG A 261 -0.71 -20.88 18.34
C ARG A 261 0.21 -21.16 17.14
N VAL A 262 1.48 -20.73 17.19
CA VAL A 262 2.46 -20.92 16.10
C VAL A 262 2.61 -22.42 15.74
N ASN A 263 2.74 -23.28 16.76
CA ASN A 263 2.82 -24.72 16.58
C ASN A 263 1.45 -25.43 16.74
N GLY A 264 0.40 -24.66 17.01
CA GLY A 264 -0.98 -25.13 17.13
C GLY A 264 -1.74 -24.97 15.83
N ASP A 265 -2.82 -24.20 15.88
CA ASP A 265 -3.74 -23.94 14.77
C ASP A 265 -3.13 -23.10 13.63
N LEU A 266 -2.02 -22.43 13.85
CA LEU A 266 -1.30 -21.66 12.84
C LEU A 266 -0.12 -22.41 12.19
N LYS A 267 0.13 -23.65 12.57
CA LYS A 267 1.28 -24.42 12.06
C LYS A 267 1.34 -24.50 10.53
N ASN A 268 0.18 -24.59 9.86
CA ASN A 268 0.13 -24.61 8.40
C ASN A 268 0.45 -23.26 7.76
N ALA A 269 0.13 -22.15 8.42
CA ALA A 269 0.50 -20.82 7.97
C ALA A 269 2.00 -20.57 8.07
N TYR A 270 2.64 -21.06 9.14
CA TYR A 270 4.07 -20.92 9.35
C TYR A 270 4.93 -21.99 8.65
N ALA A 271 4.32 -22.93 7.93
CA ALA A 271 5.06 -23.98 7.23
C ALA A 271 5.95 -23.39 6.12
N GLY A 272 7.21 -23.83 6.07
CA GLY A 272 8.19 -23.35 5.07
C GLY A 272 8.95 -22.07 5.44
N ILE A 273 8.61 -21.41 6.55
CA ILE A 273 9.40 -20.27 7.04
C ILE A 273 10.65 -20.81 7.76
N SER A 274 11.80 -20.17 7.50
CA SER A 274 13.09 -20.54 8.10
C SER A 274 13.75 -19.34 8.78
N PHE A 275 14.33 -19.59 9.93
CA PHE A 275 15.12 -18.64 10.71
C PHE A 275 16.52 -19.21 11.01
N GLY A 276 17.20 -19.69 9.97
CA GLY A 276 18.51 -20.33 10.14
C GLY A 276 18.41 -21.64 10.95
N SER A 277 19.09 -21.73 12.10
CA SER A 277 19.03 -22.87 12.99
C SER A 277 17.91 -22.84 14.03
N LEU A 278 17.17 -21.70 14.11
CA LEU A 278 16.06 -21.55 15.06
C LEU A 278 14.79 -22.21 14.51
N SER A 279 14.01 -22.84 15.40
CA SER A 279 12.63 -23.14 15.08
C SER A 279 11.85 -21.82 14.92
N VAL A 280 10.74 -21.87 14.15
CA VAL A 280 9.88 -20.68 13.97
C VAL A 280 9.36 -20.16 15.31
N LEU A 281 8.95 -21.06 16.21
CA LEU A 281 8.47 -20.69 17.54
C LEU A 281 9.57 -20.03 18.38
N ASP A 282 10.80 -20.58 18.36
CA ASP A 282 11.92 -20.00 19.12
C ASP A 282 12.27 -18.60 18.59
N ALA A 283 12.33 -18.41 17.28
CA ALA A 283 12.61 -17.12 16.68
C ALA A 283 11.56 -16.06 17.07
N ILE A 284 10.28 -16.39 16.96
CA ILE A 284 9.18 -15.45 17.32
C ILE A 284 9.17 -15.21 18.85
N THR A 285 9.50 -16.23 19.65
CA THR A 285 9.58 -16.11 21.11
C THR A 285 10.70 -15.16 21.51
N LEU A 286 11.89 -15.30 20.92
CA LEU A 286 13.03 -14.42 21.18
C LEU A 286 12.70 -12.95 20.84
N LEU A 287 12.08 -12.70 19.69
CA LEU A 287 11.65 -11.37 19.29
C LEU A 287 10.57 -10.79 20.23
N ALA A 288 9.62 -11.63 20.65
CA ALA A 288 8.57 -11.21 21.59
C ALA A 288 9.14 -10.90 22.98
N ASP A 289 10.01 -11.76 23.53
CA ASP A 289 10.66 -11.55 24.80
C ASP A 289 11.56 -10.30 24.78
N ALA A 290 12.32 -10.08 23.69
CA ALA A 290 13.11 -8.87 23.48
C ALA A 290 12.21 -7.63 23.49
N THR A 291 11.12 -7.64 22.71
CA THR A 291 10.16 -6.52 22.67
C THR A 291 9.52 -6.28 24.03
N TYR A 292 9.18 -7.36 24.76
CA TYR A 292 8.60 -7.24 26.10
C TYR A 292 9.57 -6.58 27.07
N GLY A 293 10.87 -6.96 27.06
CA GLY A 293 11.93 -6.32 27.84
C GLY A 293 12.14 -4.87 27.45
N LEU A 294 12.25 -4.57 26.16
CA LEU A 294 12.46 -3.22 25.62
C LEU A 294 11.45 -2.21 26.17
N TYR A 295 10.17 -2.52 26.08
CA TYR A 295 9.09 -1.62 26.51
C TYR A 295 8.94 -1.57 28.07
N ARG A 296 9.81 -2.26 28.81
CA ARG A 296 9.98 -2.15 30.29
C ARG A 296 11.33 -1.56 30.66
N HIS A 297 12.03 -0.98 29.69
CA HIS A 297 13.37 -0.44 29.88
C HIS A 297 14.37 -1.45 30.43
N ASP A 298 14.18 -2.75 30.12
CA ASP A 298 15.13 -3.82 30.44
C ASP A 298 16.05 -4.05 29.25
N GLU A 299 17.10 -3.23 29.15
CA GLU A 299 18.11 -3.31 28.10
C GLU A 299 18.79 -4.69 28.10
N ASN A 300 19.02 -5.28 29.29
CA ASN A 300 19.73 -6.55 29.37
C ASN A 300 18.94 -7.69 28.72
N THR A 301 17.67 -7.83 29.06
CA THR A 301 16.79 -8.82 28.43
C THR A 301 16.68 -8.58 26.93
N PHE A 302 16.51 -7.32 26.49
CA PHE A 302 16.41 -7.01 25.08
C PHE A 302 17.64 -7.48 24.29
N PHE A 303 18.84 -7.06 24.70
CA PHE A 303 20.07 -7.41 23.99
C PHE A 303 20.42 -8.90 24.13
N GLU A 304 20.14 -9.53 25.26
CA GLU A 304 20.32 -10.98 25.44
C GLU A 304 19.51 -11.76 24.41
N LYS A 305 18.21 -11.50 24.32
CA LYS A 305 17.31 -12.21 23.40
C LYS A 305 17.65 -11.94 21.94
N MET A 306 17.97 -10.69 21.59
CA MET A 306 18.37 -10.35 20.24
C MET A 306 19.70 -10.99 19.82
N ASN A 307 20.67 -11.09 20.73
CA ASN A 307 21.93 -11.78 20.42
C ASN A 307 21.72 -13.28 20.16
N VAL A 308 20.87 -13.95 20.94
CA VAL A 308 20.49 -15.35 20.68
C VAL A 308 19.75 -15.46 19.33
N TYR A 309 18.87 -14.53 19.01
CA TYR A 309 18.17 -14.49 17.73
C TYR A 309 19.15 -14.37 16.56
N PHE A 310 20.07 -13.41 16.59
CA PHE A 310 21.08 -13.23 15.54
C PHE A 310 22.00 -14.44 15.39
N ALA A 311 22.45 -15.01 16.51
CA ALA A 311 23.32 -16.20 16.50
C ALA A 311 22.59 -17.39 15.84
N GLY A 312 21.32 -17.60 16.16
CA GLY A 312 20.54 -18.70 15.61
C GLY A 312 20.10 -18.49 14.17
N LYS A 313 19.79 -17.24 13.76
CA LYS A 313 19.46 -16.90 12.38
C LYS A 313 20.68 -16.94 11.46
N GLY A 314 21.87 -16.61 11.97
CA GLY A 314 23.16 -16.74 11.28
C GLY A 314 23.17 -16.01 9.92
N GLU A 315 23.56 -16.71 8.85
CA GLU A 315 23.62 -16.15 7.50
C GLU A 315 22.27 -15.76 6.91
N ALA A 316 21.16 -16.26 7.48
CA ALA A 316 19.80 -15.85 7.07
C ALA A 316 19.40 -14.49 7.66
N THR A 317 20.28 -13.81 8.42
CA THR A 317 20.02 -12.48 8.96
C THR A 317 19.95 -11.45 7.82
N GLU A 318 18.93 -10.61 7.86
CA GLU A 318 18.65 -9.59 6.85
C GLU A 318 18.82 -8.18 7.43
N LEU A 319 18.90 -7.18 6.58
CA LEU A 319 19.00 -5.78 6.98
C LEU A 319 17.88 -5.36 7.97
N ALA A 320 16.65 -5.83 7.73
CA ALA A 320 15.50 -5.52 8.56
C ALA A 320 15.63 -6.02 10.01
N ASP A 321 16.36 -7.14 10.22
CA ASP A 321 16.59 -7.68 11.56
C ASP A 321 17.42 -6.75 12.45
N TYR A 322 18.25 -5.90 11.85
CA TYR A 322 19.02 -4.87 12.56
C TYR A 322 18.26 -3.53 12.63
N THR A 323 17.68 -3.08 11.51
CA THR A 323 17.11 -1.74 11.45
C THR A 323 15.87 -1.58 12.30
N GLN A 324 15.00 -2.58 12.38
CA GLN A 324 13.77 -2.49 13.18
C GLN A 324 14.07 -2.43 14.69
N PRO A 325 14.89 -3.31 15.27
CA PRO A 325 15.25 -3.20 16.69
C PRO A 325 15.98 -1.91 17.05
N LEU A 326 16.84 -1.38 16.17
CA LEU A 326 17.51 -0.11 16.37
C LEU A 326 16.51 1.07 16.39
N GLN A 327 15.50 1.06 15.53
CA GLN A 327 14.44 2.07 15.53
C GLN A 327 13.57 1.97 16.78
N ASP A 328 13.23 0.76 17.21
CA ASP A 328 12.46 0.53 18.43
C ASP A 328 13.21 1.02 19.67
N LEU A 329 14.52 0.75 19.77
CA LEU A 329 15.40 1.29 20.82
C LEU A 329 15.39 2.83 20.83
N ALA A 330 15.61 3.44 19.68
CA ALA A 330 15.62 4.90 19.56
C ALA A 330 14.28 5.51 20.01
N THR A 331 13.17 4.85 19.67
CA THR A 331 11.81 5.29 20.02
C THR A 331 11.54 5.15 21.50
N VAL A 332 11.91 4.03 22.13
CA VAL A 332 11.60 3.74 23.53
C VAL A 332 12.47 4.52 24.51
N TYR A 333 13.76 4.64 24.20
CA TYR A 333 14.71 5.29 25.11
C TYR A 333 14.92 6.79 24.83
N GLU A 334 14.49 7.30 23.69
CA GLU A 334 14.63 8.71 23.32
C GLU A 334 16.07 9.25 23.53
N GLY A 335 17.09 8.44 23.21
CA GLY A 335 18.49 8.77 23.37
C GLY A 335 19.03 8.70 24.81
N LYS A 336 18.35 7.98 25.72
CA LYS A 336 18.76 7.82 27.13
C LYS A 336 19.09 6.38 27.50
N MET A 337 19.89 5.71 26.67
CA MET A 337 20.37 4.35 26.92
C MET A 337 21.64 4.34 27.76
N SER A 338 22.00 3.19 28.31
CA SER A 338 23.31 2.97 28.94
C SER A 338 24.44 3.04 27.91
N GLU A 339 25.67 3.38 28.36
CA GLU A 339 26.86 3.38 27.49
C GLU A 339 27.08 2.00 26.83
N ASN A 340 26.86 0.90 27.58
CA ASN A 340 26.92 -0.45 27.05
C ASN A 340 25.90 -0.71 25.95
N ALA A 341 24.68 -0.19 26.10
CA ALA A 341 23.63 -0.31 25.05
C ALA A 341 24.03 0.43 23.78
N TYR A 342 24.57 1.64 23.88
CA TYR A 342 25.12 2.36 22.73
C TYR A 342 26.25 1.59 22.04
N GLY A 343 27.16 0.97 22.81
CA GLY A 343 28.23 0.12 22.25
C GLY A 343 27.67 -1.03 21.42
N LYS A 344 26.64 -1.74 21.92
CA LYS A 344 25.97 -2.82 21.17
C LYS A 344 25.25 -2.31 19.92
N CYS A 345 24.64 -1.11 19.97
CA CYS A 345 24.05 -0.48 18.80
C CYS A 345 25.10 -0.17 17.73
N ILE A 346 26.29 0.30 18.11
CA ILE A 346 27.41 0.53 17.19
C ILE A 346 27.75 -0.74 16.42
N ASP A 347 27.86 -1.88 17.11
CA ASP A 347 28.16 -3.17 16.48
C ASP A 347 27.06 -3.61 15.50
N TRP A 348 25.78 -3.42 15.87
CA TRP A 348 24.66 -3.76 15.01
C TRP A 348 24.56 -2.85 13.77
N ILE A 349 24.79 -1.54 13.95
CA ILE A 349 24.79 -0.59 12.84
C ILE A 349 25.95 -0.89 11.89
N ALA A 350 27.14 -1.23 12.43
CA ALA A 350 28.29 -1.61 11.61
C ALA A 350 27.97 -2.83 10.72
N LYS A 351 27.31 -3.84 11.28
CA LYS A 351 26.82 -5.00 10.51
C LYS A 351 25.74 -4.61 9.51
N ALA A 352 24.75 -3.80 9.91
CA ALA A 352 23.70 -3.34 9.01
C ALA A 352 24.27 -2.59 7.79
N LEU A 353 25.31 -1.78 7.97
CA LEU A 353 25.94 -1.00 6.90
C LEU A 353 26.68 -1.88 5.86
N THR A 354 26.89 -3.18 6.11
CA THR A 354 27.47 -4.14 5.14
C THR A 354 26.45 -4.63 4.11
N TYR A 355 25.15 -4.44 4.37
CA TYR A 355 24.07 -4.85 3.44
C TYR A 355 23.87 -3.81 2.33
N GLU A 356 23.38 -4.29 1.19
CA GLU A 356 22.85 -3.40 0.15
C GLU A 356 21.56 -2.73 0.65
N MET A 357 21.44 -1.41 0.43
CA MET A 357 20.29 -0.64 0.88
C MET A 357 20.12 0.64 0.08
N VAL A 358 18.90 1.19 0.11
CA VAL A 358 18.61 2.51 -0.46
C VAL A 358 19.34 3.62 0.31
N VAL A 359 19.72 4.68 -0.41
CA VAL A 359 20.51 5.77 0.14
C VAL A 359 19.93 6.40 1.41
N PRO A 360 18.60 6.71 1.50
CA PRO A 360 18.03 7.25 2.72
C PRO A 360 18.23 6.38 3.97
N THR A 361 18.14 5.05 3.83
CA THR A 361 18.38 4.11 4.93
C THR A 361 19.84 4.17 5.40
N ARG A 362 20.79 4.17 4.47
CA ARG A 362 22.22 4.32 4.78
C ARG A 362 22.52 5.60 5.53
N VAL A 363 21.94 6.72 5.07
CA VAL A 363 22.10 8.01 5.73
C VAL A 363 21.59 7.97 7.17
N ARG A 364 20.40 7.42 7.41
CA ARG A 364 19.83 7.30 8.76
C ARG A 364 20.67 6.40 9.67
N LEU A 365 21.19 5.28 9.17
CA LEU A 365 22.08 4.41 9.93
C LEU A 365 23.40 5.10 10.30
N LEU A 366 23.99 5.86 9.39
CA LEU A 366 25.20 6.65 9.66
C LEU A 366 24.95 7.77 10.68
N MET A 367 23.78 8.42 10.64
CA MET A 367 23.40 9.39 11.67
C MET A 367 23.29 8.71 13.04
N MET A 368 22.56 7.59 13.10
CA MET A 368 22.40 6.81 14.33
C MET A 368 23.75 6.29 14.88
N MET A 369 24.69 5.89 14.00
CA MET A 369 26.05 5.57 14.37
C MET A 369 26.75 6.76 15.04
N GLY A 370 26.61 7.95 14.46
CA GLY A 370 27.14 9.19 15.04
C GLY A 370 26.57 9.50 16.43
N ASP A 371 25.25 9.33 16.59
CA ASP A 371 24.57 9.53 17.88
C ASP A 371 25.08 8.53 18.95
N CYS A 372 25.23 7.25 18.58
CA CYS A 372 25.77 6.24 19.49
C CYS A 372 27.23 6.55 19.89
N LEU A 373 28.09 6.87 18.92
CA LEU A 373 29.50 7.21 19.16
C LEU A 373 29.66 8.47 20.03
N LYS A 374 28.79 9.47 19.86
CA LYS A 374 28.75 10.64 20.73
C LYS A 374 28.44 10.26 22.17
N ASN A 375 27.45 9.37 22.38
CA ASN A 375 27.03 8.95 23.72
C ASN A 375 28.02 7.99 24.40
N THR A 376 28.96 7.38 23.66
CA THR A 376 30.10 6.63 24.20
C THR A 376 31.37 7.47 24.31
N GLY A 377 31.30 8.80 24.11
CA GLY A 377 32.45 9.70 24.24
C GLY A 377 33.40 9.72 23.03
N GLU A 378 33.11 9.00 21.95
CA GLU A 378 33.94 8.88 20.76
C GLU A 378 33.68 10.01 19.75
N THR A 379 33.78 11.27 20.22
CA THR A 379 33.39 12.49 19.46
C THR A 379 34.04 12.58 18.08
N ALA A 380 35.32 12.21 17.94
CA ALA A 380 36.01 12.25 16.65
C ALA A 380 35.40 11.28 15.62
N LYS A 381 35.05 10.06 16.05
CA LYS A 381 34.37 9.06 15.19
C LYS A 381 32.92 9.46 14.92
N ALA A 382 32.23 10.04 15.90
CA ALA A 382 30.87 10.58 15.72
C ALA A 382 30.86 11.62 14.60
N LYS A 383 31.79 12.58 14.63
CA LYS A 383 31.96 13.60 13.58
C LYS A 383 32.21 12.96 12.21
N GLN A 384 33.05 11.93 12.15
CA GLN A 384 33.32 11.22 10.90
C GLN A 384 32.04 10.54 10.35
N SER A 385 31.25 9.91 11.21
CA SER A 385 30.02 9.25 10.81
C SER A 385 28.96 10.23 10.28
N TYR A 386 28.78 11.37 10.93
CA TYR A 386 27.89 12.42 10.43
C TYR A 386 28.38 13.02 9.09
N ASN A 387 29.67 13.20 8.90
CA ASN A 387 30.22 13.65 7.62
C ASN A 387 29.97 12.62 6.51
N GLN A 388 30.10 11.33 6.79
CA GLN A 388 29.77 10.26 5.85
C GLN A 388 28.25 10.27 5.51
N ALA A 389 27.40 10.49 6.51
CA ALA A 389 25.95 10.64 6.30
C ALA A 389 25.64 11.84 5.39
N PHE A 390 26.32 12.98 5.61
CA PHE A 390 26.14 14.17 4.79
C PHE A 390 26.55 13.93 3.32
N ILE A 391 27.69 13.30 3.10
CA ILE A 391 28.18 12.94 1.76
C ILE A 391 27.20 11.98 1.08
N ALA A 392 26.78 10.92 1.79
CA ALA A 392 25.85 9.94 1.25
C ALA A 392 24.49 10.54 0.89
N SER A 393 24.04 11.57 1.62
CA SER A 393 22.74 12.22 1.38
C SER A 393 22.62 12.88 0.01
N ALA A 394 23.75 13.20 -0.65
CA ALA A 394 23.75 13.76 -2.00
C ALA A 394 23.14 12.80 -3.05
N GLY A 395 23.11 11.49 -2.76
CA GLY A 395 22.48 10.50 -3.62
C GLY A 395 20.96 10.32 -3.43
N ILE A 396 20.30 11.15 -2.61
CA ILE A 396 18.85 11.09 -2.39
C ILE A 396 18.14 11.84 -3.52
N GLU A 397 17.29 11.15 -4.27
CA GLU A 397 16.55 11.72 -5.42
C GLU A 397 15.51 12.77 -4.97
N ASN A 398 14.82 12.51 -3.87
CA ASN A 398 13.86 13.46 -3.30
C ASN A 398 14.57 14.64 -2.64
N LYS A 399 14.58 15.78 -3.33
CA LYS A 399 15.26 17.00 -2.86
C LYS A 399 14.75 17.54 -1.52
N ALA A 400 13.47 17.32 -1.20
CA ALA A 400 12.91 17.76 0.08
C ALA A 400 13.43 16.88 1.22
N GLU A 401 13.42 15.56 1.06
CA GLU A 401 13.97 14.60 2.02
C GLU A 401 15.49 14.80 2.19
N MET A 402 16.22 14.99 1.09
CA MET A 402 17.65 15.30 1.13
C MET A 402 17.95 16.52 2.00
N LYS A 403 17.27 17.64 1.76
CA LYS A 403 17.46 18.87 2.54
C LYS A 403 17.13 18.69 4.02
N GLN A 404 16.04 17.98 4.32
CA GLN A 404 15.64 17.69 5.70
C GLN A 404 16.72 16.90 6.44
N LEU A 405 17.22 15.81 5.84
CA LEU A 405 18.27 14.98 6.44
C LEU A 405 19.59 15.77 6.59
N GLN A 406 19.98 16.58 5.60
CA GLN A 406 21.16 17.43 5.71
C GLN A 406 21.07 18.45 6.85
N GLN A 407 19.90 19.05 7.07
CA GLN A 407 19.68 19.95 8.21
C GLN A 407 19.82 19.20 9.54
N MET A 408 19.25 18.01 9.66
CA MET A 408 19.39 17.20 10.88
C MET A 408 20.87 16.83 11.13
N ILE A 409 21.62 16.43 10.11
CA ILE A 409 23.05 16.11 10.23
C ILE A 409 23.84 17.34 10.69
N GLN A 410 23.58 18.52 10.13
CA GLN A 410 24.25 19.76 10.53
C GLN A 410 23.97 20.12 11.99
N GLN A 411 22.73 19.95 12.46
CA GLN A 411 22.37 20.13 13.86
C GLN A 411 23.14 19.17 14.78
N SER A 412 23.25 17.88 14.40
CA SER A 412 24.01 16.89 15.14
C SER A 412 25.51 17.23 15.19
N LEU A 413 26.09 17.74 14.10
CA LEU A 413 27.48 18.21 14.05
C LEU A 413 27.75 19.44 14.93
N GLN A 414 26.78 20.36 15.01
CA GLN A 414 26.88 21.54 15.88
C GLN A 414 26.75 21.19 17.36
N GLY A 415 26.10 20.08 17.67
CA GLY A 415 25.90 19.59 19.03
C GLY A 415 27.04 18.70 19.55
N LEU A 416 28.12 18.47 18.79
CA LEU A 416 29.32 17.77 19.22
C LEU A 416 30.26 18.70 19.98
#